data_b8c3cc9dbbf23d1033c4d911ddf75852
#
_entry.id   b8c3cc9dbbf23d1033c4d911ddf75852
#
_cell.length_a   1.000
_cell.length_b   1.000
_cell.length_c   1.000
_cell.angle_alpha   90.00
_cell.angle_beta   90.00
_cell.angle_gamma   90.00
#
_symmetry.space_group_name_H-M   'P 1'
#
loop_
_entity.id
_entity.type
_entity.pdbx_description
1 polymer ?
#
loop_
_entity_poly.entity_id
_entity_poly.type
_entity_poly.pdbx_seq_one_letter_code
_entity_poly.pdbx_strand_id
1 'polypeptide(L)'
;MRILVTNDDGIHAPGLAACEEIARALSADVWVVAPETDQSGVSHSLSLNDPLRLREASERHFAVRGTPTDCVIMGVRHIMPEKPDLVLSGVNRGRNAAEDVTYSGTVAGAMEGTVLGIPSFALSQAYSFATKRLPPWECAIKHAPGVIRRVLETGMPKDVLVNVNFPDCAPEEVAGIAVAVQGKRDQELLRIDARQDGRGNPYYWIAFGRGGVSGATPGSDLAALSENRISVTPLRLDLTDEPFMTKLAAVFS
;
A
#
# COMPACT_ATOMS: atom_id res chain seq x y z
N MET A 1 -17.77 1.45 13.87
CA MET A 1 -16.35 1.29 13.46
C MET A 1 -15.94 2.56 12.72
N ARG A 2 -14.92 3.24 13.18
CA ARG A 2 -14.35 4.44 12.54
C ARG A 2 -13.19 4.04 11.67
N ILE A 3 -13.16 4.51 10.42
CA ILE A 3 -12.13 4.13 9.43
C ILE A 3 -11.36 5.36 8.99
N LEU A 4 -10.03 5.30 9.05
CA LEU A 4 -9.14 6.25 8.41
C LEU A 4 -8.71 5.70 7.05
N VAL A 5 -8.90 6.50 6.01
CA VAL A 5 -8.47 6.21 4.64
C VAL A 5 -7.32 7.12 4.26
N THR A 6 -6.26 6.57 3.70
CA THR A 6 -5.11 7.29 3.13
C THR A 6 -4.65 6.65 1.83
N ASN A 7 -3.68 7.23 1.14
CA ASN A 7 -2.99 6.67 -0.02
C ASN A 7 -1.62 7.35 -0.21
N ASP A 8 -0.91 7.03 -1.30
CA ASP A 8 0.28 7.73 -1.76
C ASP A 8 0.10 8.44 -3.11
N ASP A 9 -0.94 8.09 -3.89
CA ASP A 9 -1.23 8.74 -5.18
C ASP A 9 -1.82 10.17 -5.03
N GLY A 10 -2.20 10.58 -3.81
CA GLY A 10 -2.71 11.91 -3.48
C GLY A 10 -4.23 12.02 -3.32
N ILE A 11 -4.68 13.16 -2.72
CA ILE A 11 -6.08 13.39 -2.29
C ILE A 11 -7.11 13.34 -3.44
N HIS A 12 -6.69 13.58 -4.68
CA HIS A 12 -7.56 13.58 -5.86
C HIS A 12 -7.42 12.31 -6.72
N ALA A 13 -6.67 11.30 -6.25
CA ALA A 13 -6.43 10.09 -7.01
C ALA A 13 -7.70 9.22 -7.11
N PRO A 14 -8.00 8.64 -8.29
CA PRO A 14 -9.14 7.73 -8.45
C PRO A 14 -9.10 6.51 -7.52
N GLY A 15 -7.89 6.01 -7.21
CA GLY A 15 -7.71 4.91 -6.27
C GLY A 15 -8.11 5.26 -4.84
N LEU A 16 -7.93 6.52 -4.41
CA LEU A 16 -8.41 6.98 -3.11
C LEU A 16 -9.94 6.97 -3.05
N ALA A 17 -10.61 7.40 -4.10
CA ALA A 17 -12.07 7.34 -4.19
C ALA A 17 -12.57 5.87 -4.12
N ALA A 18 -11.89 4.95 -4.80
CA ALA A 18 -12.18 3.52 -4.69
C ALA A 18 -11.97 2.98 -3.25
N CYS A 19 -10.91 3.41 -2.56
CA CYS A 19 -10.67 3.04 -1.18
C CYS A 19 -11.74 3.59 -0.22
N GLU A 20 -12.18 4.82 -0.45
CA GLU A 20 -13.29 5.41 0.30
C GLU A 20 -14.60 4.65 0.09
N GLU A 21 -14.92 4.23 -1.13
CA GLU A 21 -16.09 3.40 -1.44
C GLU A 21 -16.02 2.06 -0.69
N ILE A 22 -14.85 1.42 -0.67
CA ILE A 22 -14.59 0.21 0.11
C ILE A 22 -14.82 0.46 1.61
N ALA A 23 -14.29 1.56 2.15
CA ALA A 23 -14.48 1.93 3.55
C ALA A 23 -15.95 2.17 3.88
N ARG A 24 -16.70 2.86 3.01
CA ARG A 24 -18.14 3.13 3.18
C ARG A 24 -18.99 1.86 3.10
N ALA A 25 -18.56 0.82 2.39
CA ALA A 25 -19.20 -0.49 2.42
C ALA A 25 -18.99 -1.24 3.76
N LEU A 26 -18.04 -0.79 4.58
CA LEU A 26 -17.75 -1.33 5.91
C LEU A 26 -18.34 -0.50 7.03
N SER A 27 -18.37 0.84 6.89
CA SER A 27 -18.83 1.78 7.92
C SER A 27 -19.28 3.11 7.34
N ALA A 28 -20.22 3.78 8.02
CA ALA A 28 -20.61 5.17 7.71
C ALA A 28 -19.64 6.23 8.30
N ASP A 29 -18.79 5.87 9.29
CA ASP A 29 -17.84 6.79 9.93
C ASP A 29 -16.46 6.67 9.27
N VAL A 30 -16.30 7.37 8.13
CA VAL A 30 -15.11 7.36 7.29
C VAL A 30 -14.46 8.74 7.27
N TRP A 31 -13.15 8.77 7.47
CA TRP A 31 -12.29 9.95 7.42
C TRP A 31 -11.20 9.73 6.39
N VAL A 32 -10.96 10.72 5.56
CA VAL A 32 -9.93 10.69 4.50
C VAL A 32 -8.85 11.70 4.84
N VAL A 33 -7.61 11.22 5.01
CA VAL A 33 -6.44 12.06 5.22
C VAL A 33 -5.34 11.55 4.28
N ALA A 34 -5.03 12.32 3.25
CA ALA A 34 -4.15 11.87 2.18
C ALA A 34 -3.14 12.96 1.78
N PRO A 35 -2.02 12.61 1.14
CA PRO A 35 -1.07 13.58 0.61
C PRO A 35 -1.72 14.54 -0.38
N GLU A 36 -1.28 15.80 -0.39
CA GLU A 36 -1.75 16.80 -1.34
C GLU A 36 -1.39 16.44 -2.79
N THR A 37 -0.24 15.79 -2.99
CA THR A 37 0.30 15.37 -4.29
C THR A 37 0.81 13.95 -4.22
N ASP A 38 1.09 13.34 -5.38
CA ASP A 38 1.69 12.02 -5.52
C ASP A 38 3.01 11.89 -4.73
N GLN A 39 3.12 10.85 -3.93
CA GLN A 39 4.23 10.48 -3.06
C GLN A 39 4.74 9.07 -3.37
N SER A 40 4.67 8.65 -4.64
CA SER A 40 5.15 7.32 -5.06
C SER A 40 6.62 7.11 -4.75
N GLY A 41 6.97 5.96 -4.18
CA GLY A 41 8.35 5.58 -3.90
C GLY A 41 8.97 6.22 -2.64
N VAL A 42 8.19 6.89 -1.79
CA VAL A 42 8.70 7.55 -0.57
C VAL A 42 8.97 6.59 0.59
N SER A 43 8.58 5.32 0.48
CA SER A 43 8.75 4.35 1.57
C SER A 43 8.10 4.82 2.90
N HIS A 44 8.51 4.29 4.03
CA HIS A 44 8.01 4.66 5.36
C HIS A 44 8.75 5.89 5.93
N SER A 45 8.72 7.01 5.19
CA SER A 45 9.43 8.24 5.57
C SER A 45 8.56 9.23 6.33
N LEU A 46 9.21 10.00 7.23
CA LEU A 46 8.63 11.07 8.04
C LEU A 46 9.16 12.43 7.60
N SER A 47 8.31 13.45 7.53
CA SER A 47 8.68 14.84 7.24
C SER A 47 9.15 15.55 8.52
N LEU A 48 10.36 15.24 8.99
CA LEU A 48 10.89 15.86 10.23
C LEU A 48 11.54 17.22 10.02
N ASN A 49 12.00 17.53 8.77
CA ASN A 49 12.75 18.76 8.46
C ASN A 49 11.89 19.84 7.80
N ASP A 50 10.69 19.49 7.34
CA ASP A 50 9.74 20.41 6.73
C ASP A 50 8.43 20.44 7.52
N PRO A 51 7.82 21.63 7.74
CA PRO A 51 6.54 21.70 8.43
C PRO A 51 5.42 21.14 7.57
N LEU A 52 4.59 20.31 8.17
CA LEU A 52 3.37 19.81 7.55
C LEU A 52 2.36 20.96 7.37
N ARG A 53 1.67 20.97 6.24
CA ARG A 53 0.54 21.87 6.00
C ARG A 53 -0.72 21.06 5.78
N LEU A 54 -1.76 21.44 6.51
CA LEU A 54 -3.06 20.80 6.49
C LEU A 54 -4.07 21.70 5.78
N ARG A 55 -4.86 21.12 4.88
CA ARG A 55 -5.99 21.77 4.23
C ARG A 55 -7.22 20.85 4.29
N GLU A 56 -8.32 21.37 4.79
CA GLU A 56 -9.62 20.70 4.66
C GLU A 56 -10.11 20.83 3.21
N ALA A 57 -10.27 19.71 2.52
CA ALA A 57 -10.75 19.66 1.14
C ALA A 57 -12.28 19.63 1.08
N SER A 58 -12.91 18.90 2.02
CA SER A 58 -14.36 18.86 2.26
C SER A 58 -14.59 18.24 3.65
N GLU A 59 -15.86 18.10 4.04
CA GLU A 59 -16.20 17.45 5.32
C GLU A 59 -15.51 16.09 5.46
N ARG A 60 -14.72 15.92 6.52
CA ARG A 60 -13.92 14.71 6.82
C ARG A 60 -12.88 14.32 5.74
N HIS A 61 -12.51 15.24 4.85
CA HIS A 61 -11.46 15.04 3.85
C HIS A 61 -10.38 16.08 4.02
N PHE A 62 -9.16 15.63 4.25
CA PHE A 62 -8.02 16.48 4.58
C PHE A 62 -6.83 16.15 3.67
N ALA A 63 -6.25 17.18 3.08
CA ALA A 63 -5.01 17.09 2.32
C ALA A 63 -3.84 17.55 3.20
N VAL A 64 -2.80 16.73 3.27
CA VAL A 64 -1.57 17.02 4.00
C VAL A 64 -0.42 17.18 3.01
N ARG A 65 0.31 18.28 3.11
CA ARG A 65 1.60 18.40 2.40
C ARG A 65 2.64 17.60 3.19
N GLY A 66 2.72 16.31 2.90
CA GLY A 66 3.54 15.33 3.59
C GLY A 66 3.42 13.95 2.94
N THR A 67 4.00 12.95 3.56
CA THR A 67 3.97 11.54 3.13
C THR A 67 2.68 10.83 3.57
N PRO A 68 2.38 9.61 3.08
CA PRO A 68 1.30 8.79 3.62
C PRO A 68 1.44 8.51 5.13
N THR A 69 2.67 8.31 5.60
CA THR A 69 3.00 8.16 7.03
C THR A 69 2.57 9.38 7.82
N ASP A 70 2.94 10.58 7.36
CA ASP A 70 2.53 11.85 7.97
C ASP A 70 1.01 12.00 8.00
N CYS A 71 0.33 11.58 6.93
CA CYS A 71 -1.14 11.64 6.84
C CYS A 71 -1.81 10.77 7.90
N VAL A 72 -1.32 9.55 8.12
CA VAL A 72 -1.85 8.66 9.17
C VAL A 72 -1.60 9.26 10.57
N ILE A 73 -0.39 9.76 10.83
CA ILE A 73 -0.06 10.42 12.11
C ILE A 73 -0.98 11.63 12.33
N MET A 74 -1.12 12.51 11.33
CA MET A 74 -1.99 13.68 11.40
C MET A 74 -3.45 13.28 11.63
N GLY A 75 -3.93 12.26 10.91
CA GLY A 75 -5.28 11.72 11.07
C GLY A 75 -5.54 11.27 12.52
N VAL A 76 -4.68 10.41 13.03
CA VAL A 76 -4.85 9.76 14.34
C VAL A 76 -4.58 10.69 15.52
N ARG A 77 -3.61 11.61 15.40
CA ARG A 77 -3.13 12.42 16.53
C ARG A 77 -3.70 13.83 16.57
N HIS A 78 -4.25 14.34 15.48
CA HIS A 78 -4.63 15.75 15.37
C HIS A 78 -6.02 15.98 14.77
N ILE A 79 -6.38 15.27 13.69
CA ILE A 79 -7.58 15.58 12.91
C ILE A 79 -8.82 14.87 13.47
N MET A 80 -8.71 13.57 13.73
CA MET A 80 -9.85 12.77 14.18
C MET A 80 -10.12 12.97 15.67
N PRO A 81 -11.40 13.07 16.08
CA PRO A 81 -11.76 13.31 17.50
C PRO A 81 -11.42 12.12 18.42
N GLU A 82 -11.37 10.92 17.83
CA GLU A 82 -11.01 9.69 18.52
C GLU A 82 -10.23 8.79 17.59
N LYS A 83 -9.44 7.87 18.16
CA LYS A 83 -8.64 6.89 17.42
C LYS A 83 -9.52 6.05 16.48
N PRO A 84 -9.13 5.83 15.22
CA PRO A 84 -9.86 4.93 14.33
C PRO A 84 -9.70 3.46 14.74
N ASP A 85 -10.69 2.65 14.38
CA ASP A 85 -10.69 1.19 14.56
C ASP A 85 -9.97 0.46 13.43
N LEU A 86 -9.79 1.14 12.29
CA LEU A 86 -9.23 0.56 11.07
C LEU A 86 -8.54 1.65 10.24
N VAL A 87 -7.37 1.31 9.66
CA VAL A 87 -6.70 2.10 8.63
C VAL A 87 -6.74 1.34 7.31
N LEU A 88 -7.22 2.01 6.25
CA LEU A 88 -7.14 1.54 4.87
C LEU A 88 -6.23 2.48 4.08
N SER A 89 -5.13 1.95 3.56
CA SER A 89 -4.21 2.69 2.71
C SER A 89 -4.29 2.20 1.27
N GLY A 90 -4.68 3.03 0.34
CA GLY A 90 -4.86 2.70 -1.08
C GLY A 90 -6.10 3.38 -1.70
N VAL A 91 -6.72 2.81 -2.74
CA VAL A 91 -6.22 1.66 -3.51
C VAL A 91 -5.10 2.14 -4.44
N ASN A 92 -3.92 1.59 -4.31
CA ASN A 92 -2.77 1.99 -5.13
C ASN A 92 -2.98 1.66 -6.61
N ARG A 93 -2.52 2.55 -7.47
CA ARG A 93 -2.45 2.33 -8.92
C ARG A 93 -1.24 1.46 -9.26
N GLY A 94 -1.39 0.18 -9.23
CA GLY A 94 -0.32 -0.81 -9.42
C GLY A 94 -0.21 -1.73 -8.22
N ARG A 95 0.36 -2.90 -8.46
CA ARG A 95 0.61 -3.86 -7.38
C ARG A 95 1.76 -3.41 -6.49
N ASN A 96 1.64 -3.68 -5.19
CA ASN A 96 2.73 -3.61 -4.21
C ASN A 96 3.02 -5.02 -3.71
N ALA A 97 3.81 -5.78 -4.47
CA ALA A 97 4.13 -7.17 -4.24
C ALA A 97 5.66 -7.40 -4.29
N ALA A 98 6.14 -8.45 -3.67
CA ALA A 98 7.57 -8.73 -3.52
C ALA A 98 8.31 -7.55 -2.84
N GLU A 99 9.49 -7.17 -3.33
CA GLU A 99 10.28 -6.07 -2.77
C GLU A 99 9.66 -4.68 -2.96
N ASP A 100 8.65 -4.52 -3.82
CA ASP A 100 7.93 -3.23 -3.95
C ASP A 100 7.36 -2.77 -2.60
N VAL A 101 7.03 -3.71 -1.70
CA VAL A 101 6.57 -3.46 -0.33
C VAL A 101 7.52 -2.48 0.41
N THR A 102 8.83 -2.58 0.18
CA THR A 102 9.83 -1.76 0.87
C THR A 102 9.90 -0.32 0.37
N TYR A 103 9.40 -0.04 -0.84
CA TYR A 103 9.38 1.29 -1.45
C TYR A 103 8.00 1.95 -1.43
N SER A 104 6.96 1.18 -1.13
CA SER A 104 5.57 1.58 -1.26
C SER A 104 5.12 2.56 -0.18
N GLY A 105 4.65 3.73 -0.60
CA GLY A 105 3.96 4.68 0.28
C GLY A 105 2.59 4.16 0.74
N THR A 106 1.90 3.38 -0.09
CA THR A 106 0.64 2.71 0.28
C THR A 106 0.86 1.74 1.46
N VAL A 107 1.90 0.88 1.36
CA VAL A 107 2.24 -0.05 2.45
C VAL A 107 2.68 0.73 3.68
N ALA A 108 3.43 1.81 3.51
CA ALA A 108 3.89 2.69 4.58
C ALA A 108 2.73 3.29 5.39
N GLY A 109 1.66 3.75 4.74
CA GLY A 109 0.47 4.23 5.45
C GLY A 109 -0.16 3.15 6.33
N ALA A 110 -0.24 1.89 5.84
CA ALA A 110 -0.71 0.77 6.66
C ALA A 110 0.29 0.39 7.76
N MET A 111 1.61 0.45 7.50
CA MET A 111 2.65 0.26 8.53
C MET A 111 2.47 1.24 9.67
N GLU A 112 2.28 2.53 9.36
CA GLU A 112 2.11 3.56 10.40
C GLU A 112 0.85 3.32 11.24
N GLY A 113 -0.26 2.96 10.61
CA GLY A 113 -1.47 2.57 11.34
C GLY A 113 -1.21 1.41 12.32
N THR A 114 -0.42 0.42 11.90
CA THR A 114 -0.02 -0.73 12.72
C THR A 114 0.92 -0.31 13.86
N VAL A 115 1.91 0.56 13.60
CA VAL A 115 2.78 1.16 14.65
C VAL A 115 1.93 1.86 15.71
N LEU A 116 0.87 2.56 15.30
CA LEU A 116 -0.06 3.22 16.20
C LEU A 116 -1.05 2.24 16.86
N GLY A 117 -0.90 0.93 16.65
CA GLY A 117 -1.71 -0.13 17.24
C GLY A 117 -3.15 -0.16 16.70
N ILE A 118 -3.32 0.07 15.41
CA ILE A 118 -4.59 0.03 14.70
C ILE A 118 -4.52 -1.07 13.64
N PRO A 119 -5.52 -1.98 13.52
CA PRO A 119 -5.63 -2.89 12.40
C PRO A 119 -5.53 -2.14 11.07
N SER A 120 -4.64 -2.58 10.18
CA SER A 120 -4.30 -1.80 8.99
C SER A 120 -4.16 -2.68 7.75
N PHE A 121 -4.65 -2.17 6.62
CA PHE A 121 -4.58 -2.83 5.32
C PHE A 121 -3.95 -1.90 4.30
N ALA A 122 -3.03 -2.44 3.51
CA ALA A 122 -2.57 -1.84 2.27
C ALA A 122 -3.33 -2.49 1.11
N LEU A 123 -3.97 -1.69 0.26
CA LEU A 123 -4.81 -2.14 -0.85
C LEU A 123 -4.20 -1.68 -2.18
N SER A 124 -3.99 -2.59 -3.12
CA SER A 124 -3.34 -2.29 -4.39
C SER A 124 -4.03 -3.00 -5.55
N GLN A 125 -4.30 -2.28 -6.65
CA GLN A 125 -4.91 -2.81 -7.85
C GLN A 125 -3.86 -3.01 -8.95
N ALA A 126 -3.55 -4.25 -9.29
CA ALA A 126 -2.70 -4.56 -10.43
C ALA A 126 -3.33 -4.07 -11.74
N TYR A 127 -2.53 -3.61 -12.68
CA TYR A 127 -2.95 -3.27 -14.02
C TYR A 127 -1.79 -3.37 -15.00
N SER A 128 -2.10 -3.59 -16.28
CA SER A 128 -1.11 -3.68 -17.35
C SER A 128 -0.90 -2.33 -18.02
N PHE A 129 0.29 -1.77 -17.93
CA PHE A 129 0.69 -0.59 -18.68
C PHE A 129 0.66 -0.82 -20.21
N ALA A 130 0.81 -2.07 -20.66
CA ALA A 130 0.84 -2.42 -22.08
C ALA A 130 -0.53 -2.21 -22.75
N THR A 131 -1.60 -2.40 -22.02
CA THR A 131 -2.96 -2.29 -22.56
C THR A 131 -3.47 -0.86 -22.61
N LYS A 132 -2.80 0.12 -21.97
CA LYS A 132 -3.22 1.51 -21.80
C LYS A 132 -4.63 1.67 -21.19
N ARG A 133 -5.17 0.61 -20.58
CA ARG A 133 -6.45 0.68 -19.83
C ARG A 133 -6.23 1.36 -18.49
N LEU A 134 -7.30 1.94 -17.95
CA LEU A 134 -7.33 2.36 -16.56
C LEU A 134 -7.31 1.11 -15.65
N PRO A 135 -6.79 1.23 -14.42
CA PRO A 135 -6.89 0.15 -13.45
C PRO A 135 -8.34 -0.30 -13.27
N PRO A 136 -8.61 -1.61 -13.18
CA PRO A 136 -9.96 -2.14 -12.98
C PRO A 136 -10.36 -1.99 -11.49
N TRP A 137 -10.62 -0.74 -11.05
CA TRP A 137 -10.96 -0.41 -9.66
C TRP A 137 -12.14 -1.22 -9.12
N GLU A 138 -13.06 -1.61 -9.99
CA GLU A 138 -14.23 -2.43 -9.68
C GLU A 138 -13.85 -3.76 -9.05
N CYS A 139 -12.69 -4.33 -9.42
CA CYS A 139 -12.19 -5.56 -8.82
C CYS A 139 -11.89 -5.37 -7.33
N ALA A 140 -11.17 -4.31 -6.97
CA ALA A 140 -10.90 -3.97 -5.57
C ALA A 140 -12.20 -3.60 -4.83
N ILE A 141 -13.04 -2.73 -5.40
CA ILE A 141 -14.29 -2.25 -4.78
C ILE A 141 -15.21 -3.43 -4.43
N LYS A 142 -15.38 -4.38 -5.35
CA LYS A 142 -16.26 -5.54 -5.15
C LYS A 142 -15.75 -6.50 -4.08
N HIS A 143 -14.45 -6.79 -4.08
CA HIS A 143 -13.90 -7.88 -3.28
C HIS A 143 -13.32 -7.44 -1.94
N ALA A 144 -12.75 -6.23 -1.82
CA ALA A 144 -12.05 -5.79 -0.61
C ALA A 144 -12.92 -5.82 0.66
N PRO A 145 -14.18 -5.38 0.65
CA PRO A 145 -14.99 -5.42 1.88
C PRO A 145 -15.14 -6.84 2.46
N GLY A 146 -15.29 -7.83 1.59
CA GLY A 146 -15.39 -9.24 2.00
C GLY A 146 -14.07 -9.80 2.54
N VAL A 147 -12.95 -9.44 1.91
CA VAL A 147 -11.60 -9.82 2.37
C VAL A 147 -11.32 -9.21 3.74
N ILE A 148 -11.53 -7.90 3.88
CA ILE A 148 -11.27 -7.15 5.13
C ILE A 148 -12.08 -7.73 6.30
N ARG A 149 -13.40 -7.96 6.13
CA ARG A 149 -14.24 -8.54 7.20
C ARG A 149 -13.70 -9.89 7.67
N ARG A 150 -13.40 -10.79 6.74
CA ARG A 150 -12.89 -12.14 7.07
C ARG A 150 -11.54 -12.07 7.80
N VAL A 151 -10.65 -11.17 7.40
CA VAL A 151 -9.37 -11.00 8.09
C VAL A 151 -9.57 -10.44 9.49
N LEU A 152 -10.42 -9.43 9.67
CA LEU A 152 -10.72 -8.86 10.98
C LEU A 152 -11.34 -9.89 11.94
N GLU A 153 -12.20 -10.79 11.44
CA GLU A 153 -12.81 -11.87 12.20
C GLU A 153 -11.79 -12.89 12.75
N THR A 154 -10.60 -13.01 12.12
CA THR A 154 -9.52 -13.89 12.63
C THR A 154 -8.80 -13.35 13.85
N GLY A 155 -8.96 -12.05 14.17
CA GLY A 155 -8.20 -11.37 15.21
C GLY A 155 -6.76 -11.06 14.75
N MET A 156 -6.54 -9.89 14.15
CA MET A 156 -5.22 -9.46 13.66
C MET A 156 -4.23 -9.26 14.82
N PRO A 157 -3.00 -9.80 14.73
CA PRO A 157 -1.93 -9.47 15.68
C PRO A 157 -1.60 -7.96 15.63
N LYS A 158 -1.16 -7.39 16.76
CA LYS A 158 -0.94 -5.93 16.90
C LYS A 158 0.20 -5.38 16.04
N ASP A 159 1.17 -6.22 15.68
CA ASP A 159 2.37 -5.88 14.93
C ASP A 159 2.32 -6.32 13.46
N VAL A 160 1.13 -6.69 12.99
CA VAL A 160 0.90 -7.21 11.64
C VAL A 160 -0.08 -6.32 10.90
N LEU A 161 0.31 -5.88 9.69
CA LEU A 161 -0.58 -5.35 8.69
C LEU A 161 -0.89 -6.39 7.63
N VAL A 162 -1.94 -6.17 6.85
CA VAL A 162 -2.28 -7.06 5.74
C VAL A 162 -2.17 -6.31 4.42
N ASN A 163 -1.29 -6.80 3.55
CA ASN A 163 -1.12 -6.30 2.19
C ASN A 163 -2.01 -7.10 1.24
N VAL A 164 -2.95 -6.44 0.58
CA VAL A 164 -3.91 -7.05 -0.35
C VAL A 164 -3.67 -6.50 -1.74
N ASN A 165 -3.39 -7.39 -2.68
CA ASN A 165 -3.26 -7.03 -4.09
C ASN A 165 -4.38 -7.69 -4.90
N PHE A 166 -5.09 -6.89 -5.70
CA PHE A 166 -6.15 -7.35 -6.60
C PHE A 166 -5.57 -7.58 -8.01
N PRO A 167 -5.93 -8.67 -8.70
CA PRO A 167 -5.42 -8.98 -10.04
C PRO A 167 -5.95 -8.02 -11.12
N ASP A 168 -5.24 -7.95 -12.25
CA ASP A 168 -5.63 -7.15 -13.43
C ASP A 168 -6.70 -7.87 -14.27
N CYS A 169 -7.88 -8.04 -13.71
CA CYS A 169 -9.00 -8.71 -14.37
C CYS A 169 -10.35 -8.10 -13.93
N ALA A 170 -11.41 -8.44 -14.62
CA ALA A 170 -12.76 -8.09 -14.19
C ALA A 170 -13.12 -8.79 -12.87
N PRO A 171 -14.02 -8.21 -12.06
CA PRO A 171 -14.40 -8.80 -10.77
C PRO A 171 -14.88 -10.25 -10.87
N GLU A 172 -15.54 -10.61 -11.96
CA GLU A 172 -16.10 -11.94 -12.21
C GLU A 172 -15.03 -12.98 -12.60
N GLU A 173 -13.87 -12.51 -13.06
CA GLU A 173 -12.75 -13.35 -13.49
C GLU A 173 -11.78 -13.68 -12.35
N VAL A 174 -12.03 -13.14 -11.15
CA VAL A 174 -11.21 -13.44 -9.98
C VAL A 174 -11.33 -14.93 -9.63
N ALA A 175 -10.22 -15.66 -9.75
CA ALA A 175 -10.16 -17.11 -9.53
C ALA A 175 -10.13 -17.51 -8.03
N GLY A 176 -10.26 -16.54 -7.12
CA GLY A 176 -10.29 -16.76 -5.68
C GLY A 176 -9.29 -15.93 -4.91
N ILE A 177 -9.08 -16.29 -3.64
CA ILE A 177 -8.17 -15.62 -2.72
C ILE A 177 -7.02 -16.58 -2.39
N ALA A 178 -5.79 -16.04 -2.35
CA ALA A 178 -4.61 -16.77 -1.90
C ALA A 178 -3.98 -16.03 -0.71
N VAL A 179 -3.81 -16.73 0.41
CA VAL A 179 -2.89 -16.30 1.46
C VAL A 179 -1.48 -16.61 0.94
N ALA A 180 -0.65 -15.60 0.81
CA ALA A 180 0.61 -15.68 0.11
C ALA A 180 1.76 -15.14 0.97
N VAL A 181 2.98 -15.61 0.67
CA VAL A 181 4.20 -15.01 1.19
C VAL A 181 4.64 -13.87 0.26
N GLN A 182 5.42 -12.91 0.80
CA GLN A 182 6.10 -11.91 -0.01
C GLN A 182 7.04 -12.60 -1.00
N GLY A 183 6.86 -12.34 -2.30
CA GLY A 183 7.67 -12.88 -3.36
C GLY A 183 9.04 -12.24 -3.48
N LYS A 184 9.74 -12.58 -4.56
CA LYS A 184 10.99 -11.94 -4.97
C LYS A 184 10.91 -11.55 -6.42
N ARG A 185 11.42 -10.37 -6.77
CA ARG A 185 11.57 -9.91 -8.15
C ARG A 185 12.99 -10.06 -8.63
N ASP A 186 13.13 -10.05 -9.94
CA ASP A 186 14.41 -9.83 -10.58
C ASP A 186 14.84 -8.37 -10.38
N GLN A 187 15.97 -8.16 -9.70
CA GLN A 187 16.52 -6.83 -9.41
C GLN A 187 17.06 -6.11 -10.65
N GLU A 188 17.29 -6.80 -11.75
CA GLU A 188 17.67 -6.21 -13.05
C GLU A 188 16.57 -5.31 -13.65
N LEU A 189 15.37 -5.37 -13.08
CA LEU A 189 14.26 -4.49 -13.49
C LEU A 189 14.41 -3.04 -13.05
N LEU A 190 15.28 -2.73 -12.08
CA LEU A 190 15.58 -1.36 -11.67
C LEU A 190 16.67 -0.77 -12.60
N ARG A 191 16.35 0.31 -13.30
CA ARG A 191 17.26 0.95 -14.25
C ARG A 191 17.30 2.45 -14.08
N ILE A 192 18.38 3.06 -14.59
CA ILE A 192 18.54 4.51 -14.67
C ILE A 192 18.35 4.94 -16.13
N ASP A 193 17.37 5.78 -16.38
CA ASP A 193 17.15 6.43 -17.66
C ASP A 193 17.85 7.79 -17.65
N ALA A 194 18.99 7.92 -18.37
CA ALA A 194 19.74 9.17 -18.51
C ALA A 194 19.11 10.04 -19.62
N ARG A 195 18.95 11.33 -19.38
CA ARG A 195 18.43 12.32 -20.32
C ARG A 195 19.16 13.65 -20.17
N GLN A 196 18.87 14.59 -21.07
CA GLN A 196 19.36 15.98 -20.99
C GLN A 196 18.19 16.94 -21.10
N ASP A 197 18.28 18.06 -20.36
CA ASP A 197 17.34 19.17 -20.48
C ASP A 197 17.61 20.02 -21.75
N GLY A 198 16.78 21.01 -22.03
CA GLY A 198 16.93 21.91 -23.18
C GLY A 198 18.20 22.77 -23.16
N ARG A 199 19.00 22.74 -22.08
CA ARG A 199 20.30 23.44 -21.95
C ARG A 199 21.48 22.49 -21.95
N GLY A 200 21.25 21.16 -22.18
CA GLY A 200 22.28 20.14 -22.21
C GLY A 200 22.70 19.61 -20.84
N ASN A 201 22.07 20.02 -19.74
CA ASN A 201 22.38 19.49 -18.41
C ASN A 201 21.81 18.08 -18.27
N PRO A 202 22.61 17.11 -17.76
CA PRO A 202 22.12 15.74 -17.57
C PRO A 202 21.15 15.68 -16.39
N TYR A 203 20.10 14.85 -16.53
CA TYR A 203 19.24 14.42 -15.45
C TYR A 203 18.87 12.93 -15.61
N TYR A 204 18.42 12.31 -14.53
CA TYR A 204 18.27 10.87 -14.46
C TYR A 204 16.93 10.50 -13.85
N TRP A 205 16.27 9.48 -14.42
CA TRP A 205 15.10 8.86 -13.84
C TRP A 205 15.45 7.47 -13.33
N ILE A 206 15.01 7.15 -12.12
CA ILE A 206 14.93 5.77 -11.65
C ILE A 206 13.64 5.20 -12.22
N ALA A 207 13.73 4.11 -12.95
CA ALA A 207 12.60 3.46 -13.59
C ALA A 207 12.61 1.96 -13.31
N PHE A 208 11.42 1.41 -13.10
CA PHE A 208 11.25 -0.04 -13.08
C PHE A 208 11.13 -0.57 -14.50
N GLY A 209 11.93 -1.57 -14.85
CA GLY A 209 11.82 -2.28 -16.11
C GLY A 209 10.47 -2.98 -16.23
N ARG A 210 9.94 -3.07 -17.45
CA ARG A 210 8.66 -3.71 -17.76
C ARG A 210 8.83 -5.23 -17.95
N GLY A 211 9.49 -5.91 -17.03
CA GLY A 211 9.62 -7.36 -17.04
C GLY A 211 8.31 -8.06 -16.66
N GLY A 212 7.95 -9.11 -17.37
CA GLY A 212 6.86 -10.00 -16.95
C GLY A 212 7.23 -10.72 -15.64
N VAL A 213 6.23 -11.24 -14.94
CA VAL A 213 6.42 -12.12 -13.77
C VAL A 213 6.81 -13.51 -14.29
N SER A 214 8.03 -13.64 -14.85
CA SER A 214 8.55 -14.97 -15.19
C SER A 214 9.24 -15.55 -13.95
N GLY A 215 8.81 -16.74 -13.53
CA GLY A 215 9.45 -17.46 -12.43
C GLY A 215 9.00 -17.08 -11.03
N ALA A 216 7.77 -16.58 -10.86
CA ALA A 216 7.21 -16.36 -9.53
C ALA A 216 7.25 -17.65 -8.71
N THR A 217 7.80 -17.57 -7.49
CA THR A 217 7.84 -18.72 -6.58
C THR A 217 6.41 -19.14 -6.23
N PRO A 218 6.07 -20.44 -6.35
CA PRO A 218 4.75 -20.92 -5.95
C PRO A 218 4.38 -20.51 -4.52
N GLY A 219 3.14 -20.06 -4.32
CA GLY A 219 2.65 -19.58 -3.02
C GLY A 219 3.02 -18.12 -2.70
N SER A 220 3.72 -17.41 -3.60
CA SER A 220 4.01 -15.99 -3.44
C SER A 220 2.85 -15.09 -3.92
N ASP A 221 2.88 -13.83 -3.49
CA ASP A 221 1.97 -12.77 -3.92
C ASP A 221 1.98 -12.57 -5.45
N LEU A 222 3.16 -12.63 -6.07
CA LEU A 222 3.32 -12.54 -7.52
C LEU A 222 2.69 -13.75 -8.24
N ALA A 223 2.83 -14.97 -7.70
CA ALA A 223 2.22 -16.17 -8.26
C ALA A 223 0.69 -16.07 -8.19
N ALA A 224 0.13 -15.67 -7.04
CA ALA A 224 -1.30 -15.47 -6.87
C ALA A 224 -1.89 -14.51 -7.91
N LEU A 225 -1.23 -13.36 -8.11
CA LEU A 225 -1.67 -12.36 -9.10
C LEU A 225 -1.61 -12.89 -10.54
N SER A 226 -0.60 -13.71 -10.87
CA SER A 226 -0.49 -14.32 -12.21
C SER A 226 -1.58 -15.35 -12.50
N GLU A 227 -2.22 -15.89 -11.45
CA GLU A 227 -3.33 -16.82 -11.49
C GLU A 227 -4.71 -16.14 -11.38
N ASN A 228 -4.79 -14.82 -11.56
CA ASN A 228 -5.99 -14.00 -11.33
C ASN A 228 -6.59 -14.19 -9.93
N ARG A 229 -5.76 -14.44 -8.91
CA ARG A 229 -6.20 -14.57 -7.52
C ARG A 229 -5.85 -13.30 -6.73
N ILE A 230 -6.71 -12.93 -5.80
CA ILE A 230 -6.43 -11.87 -4.85
C ILE A 230 -5.34 -12.38 -3.91
N SER A 231 -4.22 -11.67 -3.82
CA SER A 231 -3.14 -11.97 -2.89
C SER A 231 -3.41 -11.30 -1.55
N VAL A 232 -3.36 -12.06 -0.46
CA VAL A 232 -3.47 -11.59 0.92
C VAL A 232 -2.20 -11.99 1.65
N THR A 233 -1.33 -11.01 1.92
CA THR A 233 -0.01 -11.23 2.52
C THR A 233 0.07 -10.52 3.87
N PRO A 234 0.13 -11.24 4.99
CA PRO A 234 0.42 -10.63 6.29
C PRO A 234 1.89 -10.20 6.34
N LEU A 235 2.12 -8.94 6.70
CA LEU A 235 3.45 -8.36 6.83
C LEU A 235 3.71 -7.96 8.29
N ARG A 236 4.90 -8.26 8.78
CA ARG A 236 5.32 -7.93 10.14
C ARG A 236 6.18 -6.67 10.14
N LEU A 237 6.02 -5.84 11.18
CA LEU A 237 6.86 -4.66 11.39
C LEU A 237 8.26 -5.04 11.90
N ASP A 238 8.37 -6.12 12.68
CA ASP A 238 9.65 -6.61 13.16
C ASP A 238 10.42 -7.30 12.03
N LEU A 239 11.54 -6.69 11.64
CA LEU A 239 12.43 -7.16 10.57
C LEU A 239 13.56 -8.05 11.11
N THR A 240 13.55 -8.45 12.39
CA THR A 240 14.58 -9.30 12.98
C THR A 240 14.54 -10.71 12.38
N ASP A 241 15.68 -11.18 11.84
CA ASP A 241 15.86 -12.57 11.45
C ASP A 241 16.27 -13.38 12.69
N GLU A 242 15.28 -13.98 13.37
CA GLU A 242 15.52 -14.77 14.60
C GLU A 242 16.48 -15.94 14.41
N PRO A 243 16.43 -16.74 13.30
CA PRO A 243 17.39 -17.79 13.03
C PRO A 243 18.83 -17.29 12.92
N PHE A 244 19.04 -16.14 12.27
CA PHE A 244 20.39 -15.56 12.16
C PHE A 244 20.83 -14.89 13.46
N MET A 245 19.94 -14.23 14.18
CA MET A 245 20.20 -13.68 15.51
C MET A 245 20.72 -14.75 16.47
N THR A 246 20.11 -15.95 16.48
CA THR A 246 20.57 -17.09 17.30
C THR A 246 22.00 -17.52 16.93
N LYS A 247 22.33 -17.55 15.62
CA LYS A 247 23.68 -17.86 15.16
C LYS A 247 24.70 -16.80 15.60
N LEU A 248 24.35 -15.52 15.50
CA LEU A 248 25.19 -14.42 15.93
C LEU A 248 25.45 -14.47 17.44
N ALA A 249 24.42 -14.73 18.24
CA ALA A 249 24.59 -14.84 19.71
C ALA A 249 25.63 -15.90 20.11
N ALA A 250 25.68 -17.03 19.39
CA ALA A 250 26.68 -18.06 19.63
C ALA A 250 28.14 -17.67 19.28
N VAL A 251 28.30 -16.62 18.45
CA VAL A 251 29.64 -16.11 18.07
C VAL A 251 30.17 -15.11 19.11
N PHE A 252 29.27 -14.43 19.83
CA PHE A 252 29.60 -13.38 20.80
C PHE A 252 29.43 -13.81 22.26
N SER A 253 29.08 -15.08 22.49
CA SER A 253 29.05 -15.73 23.82
C SER A 253 30.39 -16.38 24.13
#